data_70b3c6917884850901b4b9523cec80be
#
_entry.id   70b3c6917884850901b4b9523cec80be
#
_cell.length_a   1.000
_cell.length_b   1.000
_cell.length_c   1.000
_cell.angle_alpha   90.00
_cell.angle_beta   90.00
_cell.angle_gamma   90.00
#
_symmetry.space_group_name_H-M   'P 1'
#
loop_
_entity.id
_entity.type
_entity.pdbx_description
1 polymer ?
#
loop_
_entity_poly.entity_id
_entity_poly.type
_entity_poly.pdbx_seq_one_letter_code
_entity_poly.pdbx_strand_id
1 'polypeptide(L)'
;MSTRLIHRLAAAPTRDITECLEGLFLCELLNPGQRLLVVSPWLSDFPALNNRGAKFAVLDASWTASYISFSRILRALLQRGVSVQIACGPGGRETELLIRIDQAASLDGTANHLSVTRLPHEHRLFSHEKALISDTWAVYGSMNLTYSGVTMNGELITVTTEAAQVAAVATELRGLFT
;
A
#
# COMPACT_ATOMS: atom_id res chain seq x y z
N MET A 1 -13.49 -7.22 15.82
CA MET A 1 -13.00 -6.01 15.17
C MET A 1 -12.06 -5.35 16.15
N SER A 2 -10.87 -4.97 15.74
CA SER A 2 -9.86 -4.45 16.65
C SER A 2 -9.06 -3.33 15.98
N THR A 3 -8.63 -2.40 16.82
CA THR A 3 -7.61 -1.40 16.47
C THR A 3 -6.33 -1.76 17.21
N ARG A 4 -5.21 -1.76 16.52
CA ARG A 4 -3.89 -2.06 17.07
C ARG A 4 -2.93 -0.93 16.76
N LEU A 5 -2.17 -0.51 17.76
CA LEU A 5 -1.01 0.37 17.62
C LEU A 5 0.24 -0.48 17.50
N ILE A 6 1.06 -0.23 16.49
CA ILE A 6 2.35 -0.89 16.28
C ILE A 6 3.43 0.18 16.30
N HIS A 7 4.38 0.02 17.23
CA HIS A 7 5.54 0.87 17.35
C HIS A 7 6.81 0.06 17.07
N ARG A 8 7.58 0.47 16.09
CA ARG A 8 8.91 -0.08 15.80
C ARG A 8 9.98 0.98 16.06
N LEU A 9 10.95 0.65 16.88
CA LEU A 9 12.16 1.46 17.04
C LEU A 9 13.07 1.30 15.80
N ALA A 10 13.78 2.37 15.44
CA ALA A 10 14.76 2.31 14.34
C ALA A 10 15.81 1.22 14.63
N ALA A 11 16.16 0.47 13.59
CA ALA A 11 17.10 -0.66 13.64
C ALA A 11 16.69 -1.80 14.61
N ALA A 12 15.48 -1.81 15.15
CA ALA A 12 14.99 -2.96 15.91
C ALA A 12 14.75 -4.14 14.94
N PRO A 13 15.17 -5.38 15.30
CA PRO A 13 15.01 -6.54 14.45
C PRO A 13 13.57 -7.09 14.44
N THR A 14 12.57 -6.25 14.68
CA THR A 14 11.17 -6.67 14.71
C THR A 14 10.58 -6.68 13.30
N ARG A 15 9.72 -7.66 13.05
CA ARG A 15 8.98 -7.80 11.79
C ARG A 15 7.51 -7.38 11.91
N ASP A 16 7.10 -6.81 13.03
CA ASP A 16 5.69 -6.55 13.33
C ASP A 16 4.95 -5.79 12.23
N ILE A 17 5.58 -4.76 11.65
CA ILE A 17 4.98 -3.98 10.56
C ILE A 17 4.91 -4.82 9.27
N THR A 18 6.01 -5.46 8.88
CA THR A 18 6.06 -6.25 7.64
C THR A 18 5.11 -7.45 7.68
N GLU A 19 5.04 -8.15 8.81
CA GLU A 19 4.13 -9.29 9.00
C GLU A 19 2.66 -8.84 9.05
N CYS A 20 2.39 -7.68 9.66
CA CYS A 20 1.05 -7.10 9.65
C CYS A 20 0.60 -6.74 8.23
N LEU A 21 1.45 -6.04 7.46
CA LEU A 21 1.16 -5.71 6.06
C LEU A 21 1.01 -6.96 5.20
N GLU A 22 1.88 -7.97 5.37
CA GLU A 22 1.77 -9.26 4.69
C GLU A 22 0.38 -9.88 4.92
N GLY A 23 -0.08 -9.92 6.18
CA GLY A 23 -1.40 -10.44 6.53
C GLY A 23 -2.54 -9.66 5.87
N LEU A 24 -2.48 -8.32 5.90
CA LEU A 24 -3.50 -7.46 5.28
C LEU A 24 -3.54 -7.62 3.76
N PHE A 25 -2.39 -7.67 3.08
CA PHE A 25 -2.33 -7.91 1.64
C PHE A 25 -2.85 -9.30 1.27
N LEU A 26 -2.57 -10.32 2.07
CA LEU A 26 -3.12 -11.65 1.83
C LEU A 26 -4.65 -11.67 2.00
N CYS A 27 -5.18 -11.03 3.03
CA CYS A 27 -6.63 -10.88 3.19
C CYS A 27 -7.26 -10.20 1.98
N GLU A 28 -6.66 -9.12 1.49
CA GLU A 28 -7.15 -8.36 0.33
C GLU A 28 -7.06 -9.16 -0.97
N LEU A 29 -6.01 -9.95 -1.17
CA LEU A 29 -5.86 -10.81 -2.34
C LEU A 29 -6.84 -11.98 -2.36
N LEU A 30 -7.18 -12.53 -1.18
CA LEU A 30 -8.10 -13.65 -1.02
C LEU A 30 -9.57 -13.23 -1.08
N ASN A 31 -9.88 -12.04 -0.56
CA ASN A 31 -11.22 -11.47 -0.55
C ASN A 31 -11.15 -9.98 -0.92
N PRO A 32 -10.98 -9.66 -2.21
CA PRO A 32 -10.77 -8.30 -2.67
C PRO A 32 -11.95 -7.39 -2.36
N GLY A 33 -11.66 -6.20 -1.83
CA GLY A 33 -12.63 -5.11 -1.74
C GLY A 33 -12.86 -4.46 -3.11
N GLN A 34 -13.62 -3.37 -3.11
CA GLN A 34 -13.86 -2.59 -4.33
C GLN A 34 -12.71 -1.62 -4.62
N ARG A 35 -12.00 -1.17 -3.57
CA ARG A 35 -10.96 -0.14 -3.68
C ARG A 35 -9.81 -0.34 -2.72
N LEU A 36 -8.65 0.17 -3.12
CA LEU A 36 -7.47 0.35 -2.27
C LEU A 36 -6.96 1.79 -2.47
N LEU A 37 -6.96 2.58 -1.38
CA LEU A 37 -6.41 3.93 -1.36
C LEU A 37 -4.99 3.88 -0.80
N VAL A 38 -4.05 4.48 -1.52
CA VAL A 38 -2.63 4.54 -1.17
C VAL A 38 -2.24 6.00 -1.04
N VAL A 39 -1.94 6.46 0.16
CA VAL A 39 -1.48 7.83 0.43
C VAL A 39 -0.07 7.78 1.00
N SER A 40 0.88 8.38 0.32
CA SER A 40 2.24 8.51 0.87
C SER A 40 3.03 9.54 0.07
N PRO A 41 3.60 10.59 0.71
CA PRO A 41 4.44 11.56 0.02
C PRO A 41 5.60 10.92 -0.74
N TRP A 42 6.17 9.88 -0.16
CA TRP A 42 7.25 9.09 -0.76
C TRP A 42 6.81 7.64 -0.90
N LEU A 43 6.93 7.13 -2.11
CA LEU A 43 6.65 5.74 -2.47
C LEU A 43 7.90 5.08 -3.03
N SER A 44 8.10 3.82 -2.73
CA SER A 44 9.02 2.95 -3.46
C SER A 44 8.55 1.51 -3.41
N ASP A 45 9.06 0.69 -4.30
CA ASP A 45 8.79 -0.73 -4.23
C ASP A 45 9.48 -1.36 -3.02
N PHE A 46 8.82 -2.30 -2.36
CA PHE A 46 9.33 -3.03 -1.20
C PHE A 46 8.82 -4.47 -1.21
N PRO A 47 9.52 -5.41 -0.54
CA PRO A 47 9.04 -6.78 -0.39
C PRO A 47 7.78 -6.80 0.48
N ALA A 48 6.63 -7.09 -0.13
CA ALA A 48 5.31 -7.05 0.51
C ALA A 48 4.84 -8.43 1.01
N LEU A 49 5.21 -9.52 0.31
CA LEU A 49 4.93 -10.88 0.77
C LEU A 49 6.19 -11.75 0.71
N ASN A 50 6.38 -12.55 1.73
CA ASN A 50 7.43 -13.58 1.75
C ASN A 50 6.92 -14.86 1.05
N ASN A 51 7.20 -14.99 -0.24
CA ASN A 51 6.80 -16.14 -1.05
C ASN A 51 7.92 -17.20 -1.19
N ARG A 52 8.85 -17.28 -0.27
CA ARG A 52 9.85 -18.35 -0.27
C ARG A 52 9.15 -19.72 -0.22
N GLY A 53 9.54 -20.62 -1.12
CA GLY A 53 8.85 -21.90 -1.29
C GLY A 53 7.60 -21.83 -2.18
N ALA A 54 7.36 -20.72 -2.88
CA ALA A 54 6.24 -20.52 -3.81
C ALA A 54 4.84 -20.79 -3.19
N LYS A 55 4.69 -20.59 -1.86
CA LYS A 55 3.46 -20.89 -1.11
C LYS A 55 2.24 -20.08 -1.59
N PHE A 56 2.44 -18.95 -2.27
CA PHE A 56 1.39 -18.09 -2.81
C PHE A 56 1.28 -18.14 -4.33
N ALA A 57 1.90 -19.13 -5.00
CA ALA A 57 1.78 -19.32 -6.45
C ALA A 57 0.32 -19.62 -6.89
N VAL A 58 -0.52 -20.09 -5.97
CA VAL A 58 -1.95 -20.27 -6.20
C VAL A 58 -2.69 -18.93 -6.41
N LEU A 59 -2.19 -17.83 -5.88
CA LEU A 59 -2.79 -16.50 -6.04
C LEU A 59 -2.44 -15.86 -7.38
N ASP A 60 -1.25 -16.15 -7.89
CA ASP A 60 -0.77 -15.72 -9.19
C ASP A 60 0.35 -16.67 -9.66
N ALA A 61 0.11 -17.38 -10.76
CA ALA A 61 1.05 -18.37 -11.30
C ALA A 61 2.41 -17.77 -11.73
N SER A 62 2.50 -16.45 -11.93
CA SER A 62 3.74 -15.75 -12.25
C SER A 62 4.64 -15.53 -11.02
N TRP A 63 4.14 -15.80 -9.81
CA TRP A 63 4.87 -15.58 -8.57
C TRP A 63 5.86 -16.72 -8.29
N THR A 64 7.12 -16.45 -8.49
CA THR A 64 8.22 -17.39 -8.22
C THR A 64 8.52 -17.47 -6.72
N ALA A 65 9.35 -18.45 -6.33
CA ALA A 65 9.78 -18.68 -4.94
C ALA A 65 10.72 -17.57 -4.40
N SER A 66 10.22 -16.34 -4.33
CA SER A 66 10.94 -15.14 -3.88
C SER A 66 10.02 -14.21 -3.11
N TYR A 67 10.48 -13.03 -2.74
CA TYR A 67 9.59 -11.97 -2.25
C TYR A 67 8.73 -11.42 -3.39
N ILE A 68 7.46 -11.18 -3.10
CA ILE A 68 6.54 -10.47 -3.98
C ILE A 68 6.57 -8.99 -3.58
N SER A 69 6.87 -8.13 -4.53
CA SER A 69 6.94 -6.69 -4.30
C SER A 69 5.56 -6.04 -4.20
N PHE A 70 5.50 -4.85 -3.61
CA PHE A 70 4.26 -4.07 -3.48
C PHE A 70 3.64 -3.77 -4.85
N SER A 71 4.45 -3.43 -5.86
CA SER A 71 3.96 -3.22 -7.23
C SER A 71 3.25 -4.46 -7.80
N ARG A 72 3.75 -5.67 -7.51
CA ARG A 72 3.11 -6.92 -7.94
C ARG A 72 1.80 -7.20 -7.19
N ILE A 73 1.71 -6.79 -5.91
CA ILE A 73 0.44 -6.86 -5.16
C ILE A 73 -0.59 -5.93 -5.80
N LEU A 74 -0.22 -4.68 -6.07
CA LEU A 74 -1.13 -3.72 -6.71
C LEU A 74 -1.61 -4.21 -8.07
N ARG A 75 -0.70 -4.75 -8.92
CA ARG A 75 -1.07 -5.39 -10.19
C ARG A 75 -2.09 -6.51 -10.00
N ALA A 76 -1.85 -7.42 -9.05
CA ALA A 76 -2.74 -8.54 -8.78
C ALA A 76 -4.13 -8.09 -8.28
N LEU A 77 -4.21 -6.97 -7.55
CA LEU A 77 -5.48 -6.36 -7.13
C LEU A 77 -6.21 -5.70 -8.31
N LEU A 78 -5.50 -4.97 -9.18
CA LEU A 78 -6.06 -4.40 -10.42
C LEU A 78 -6.66 -5.51 -11.30
N GLN A 79 -5.98 -6.63 -11.48
CA GLN A 79 -6.47 -7.78 -12.23
C GLN A 79 -7.72 -8.43 -11.61
N ARG A 80 -7.96 -8.23 -10.31
CA ARG A 80 -9.17 -8.65 -9.58
C ARG A 80 -10.29 -7.61 -9.60
N GLY A 81 -10.11 -6.51 -10.35
CA GLY A 81 -11.09 -5.44 -10.48
C GLY A 81 -11.10 -4.44 -9.32
N VAL A 82 -10.11 -4.48 -8.43
CA VAL A 82 -9.98 -3.48 -7.35
C VAL A 82 -9.57 -2.14 -7.96
N SER A 83 -10.29 -1.06 -7.61
CA SER A 83 -9.90 0.31 -7.96
C SER A 83 -8.74 0.74 -7.05
N VAL A 84 -7.54 0.89 -7.62
CA VAL A 84 -6.34 1.36 -6.92
C VAL A 84 -6.16 2.84 -7.17
N GLN A 85 -6.21 3.64 -6.09
CA GLN A 85 -6.04 5.08 -6.15
C GLN A 85 -4.80 5.47 -5.33
N ILE A 86 -3.88 6.18 -5.95
CA ILE A 86 -2.59 6.55 -5.35
C ILE A 86 -2.49 8.07 -5.28
N ALA A 87 -2.31 8.61 -4.08
CA ALA A 87 -1.96 10.01 -3.84
C ALA A 87 -0.51 10.08 -3.31
N CYS A 88 0.38 10.70 -4.07
CA CYS A 88 1.81 10.73 -3.76
C CYS A 88 2.48 12.03 -4.14
N GLY A 89 3.70 12.25 -3.68
CA GLY A 89 4.49 13.44 -3.96
C GLY A 89 4.77 13.68 -5.46
N PRO A 90 5.32 14.84 -5.80
CA PRO A 90 5.38 15.35 -7.17
C PRO A 90 6.42 14.68 -8.07
N GLY A 91 7.29 13.87 -7.55
CA GLY A 91 8.32 13.21 -8.37
C GLY A 91 9.51 12.73 -7.53
N GLY A 92 10.26 11.76 -8.07
CA GLY A 92 11.39 11.16 -7.42
C GLY A 92 11.43 9.64 -7.55
N ARG A 93 11.78 8.91 -6.49
CA ARG A 93 11.87 7.44 -6.48
C ARG A 93 10.52 6.74 -6.69
N GLU A 94 9.42 7.39 -6.34
CA GLU A 94 8.05 6.91 -6.58
C GLU A 94 7.74 6.77 -8.07
N THR A 95 8.44 7.50 -8.93
CA THR A 95 8.25 7.44 -10.39
C THR A 95 8.49 6.03 -10.94
N GLU A 96 9.50 5.32 -10.44
CA GLU A 96 9.81 3.95 -10.91
C GLU A 96 8.67 2.97 -10.55
N LEU A 97 8.14 3.04 -9.33
CA LEU A 97 6.99 2.23 -8.91
C LEU A 97 5.77 2.51 -9.79
N LEU A 98 5.46 3.80 -10.00
CA LEU A 98 4.30 4.22 -10.77
C LEU A 98 4.40 3.81 -12.25
N ILE A 99 5.58 3.95 -12.86
CA ILE A 99 5.82 3.49 -14.24
C ILE A 99 5.57 1.98 -14.34
N ARG A 100 6.07 1.20 -13.40
CA ARG A 100 5.86 -0.26 -13.40
C ARG A 100 4.39 -0.65 -13.31
N ILE A 101 3.63 0.03 -12.42
CA ILE A 101 2.21 -0.26 -12.24
C ILE A 101 1.41 0.17 -13.46
N ASP A 102 1.68 1.35 -14.01
CA ASP A 102 0.99 1.89 -15.19
C ASP A 102 1.21 1.01 -16.43
N GLN A 103 2.47 0.60 -16.67
CA GLN A 103 2.81 -0.33 -17.74
C GLN A 103 2.10 -1.69 -17.55
N ALA A 104 2.11 -2.22 -16.33
CA ALA A 104 1.43 -3.47 -16.04
C ALA A 104 -0.09 -3.36 -16.23
N ALA A 105 -0.71 -2.28 -15.74
CA ALA A 105 -2.14 -2.02 -15.90
C ALA A 105 -2.55 -1.88 -17.37
N SER A 106 -1.71 -1.21 -18.17
CA SER A 106 -1.91 -1.07 -19.61
C SER A 106 -1.83 -2.41 -20.33
N LEU A 107 -0.81 -3.23 -20.02
CA LEU A 107 -0.65 -4.57 -20.61
C LEU A 107 -1.77 -5.53 -20.23
N ASP A 108 -2.27 -5.43 -19.00
CA ASP A 108 -3.34 -6.30 -18.49
C ASP A 108 -4.75 -5.80 -18.85
N GLY A 109 -4.88 -4.61 -19.48
CA GLY A 109 -6.18 -4.02 -19.79
C GLY A 109 -6.94 -3.49 -18.56
N THR A 110 -6.23 -3.20 -17.46
CA THR A 110 -6.81 -2.76 -16.16
C THR A 110 -6.53 -1.29 -15.84
N ALA A 111 -6.05 -0.51 -16.80
CA ALA A 111 -5.68 0.90 -16.62
C ALA A 111 -6.84 1.77 -16.11
N ASN A 112 -8.09 1.42 -16.44
CA ASN A 112 -9.29 2.10 -15.94
C ASN A 112 -9.55 1.91 -14.44
N HIS A 113 -8.88 0.96 -13.80
CA HIS A 113 -8.93 0.73 -12.35
C HIS A 113 -7.79 1.42 -11.59
N LEU A 114 -6.84 2.06 -12.28
CA LEU A 114 -5.71 2.77 -11.68
C LEU A 114 -5.89 4.28 -11.81
N SER A 115 -5.75 5.01 -10.71
CA SER A 115 -5.64 6.47 -10.74
C SER A 115 -4.48 6.95 -9.87
N VAL A 116 -3.78 7.99 -10.32
CA VAL A 116 -2.64 8.58 -9.61
C VAL A 116 -2.83 10.08 -9.52
N THR A 117 -2.91 10.60 -8.30
CA THR A 117 -2.95 12.03 -8.00
C THR A 117 -1.61 12.47 -7.44
N ARG A 118 -1.04 13.54 -8.02
CA ARG A 118 0.19 14.15 -7.52
C ARG A 118 -0.16 15.21 -6.47
N LEU A 119 0.30 14.97 -5.25
CA LEU A 119 0.11 15.91 -4.15
C LEU A 119 0.94 17.17 -4.38
N PRO A 120 0.40 18.37 -4.09
CA PRO A 120 1.14 19.60 -4.24
C PRO A 120 2.36 19.61 -3.31
N HIS A 121 3.47 20.13 -3.83
CA HIS A 121 4.73 20.32 -3.10
C HIS A 121 5.18 21.78 -3.27
N GLU A 122 4.41 22.68 -2.70
CA GLU A 122 4.80 24.09 -2.61
C GLU A 122 5.42 24.37 -1.24
N HIS A 123 6.30 25.35 -1.14
CA HIS A 123 7.12 25.69 0.04
C HIS A 123 6.37 25.78 1.39
N ARG A 124 5.04 25.84 1.38
CA ARG A 124 4.20 25.97 2.59
C ARG A 124 3.03 24.97 2.67
N LEU A 125 2.80 24.18 1.63
CA LEU A 125 1.69 23.21 1.55
C LEU A 125 2.28 21.87 1.14
N PHE A 126 2.76 21.11 2.12
CA PHE A 126 3.27 19.77 1.92
C PHE A 126 2.32 18.77 2.60
N SER A 127 1.62 18.00 1.81
CA SER A 127 0.82 16.89 2.33
C SER A 127 1.76 15.83 2.89
N HIS A 128 1.59 15.48 4.16
CA HIS A 128 2.48 14.55 4.87
C HIS A 128 1.73 13.32 5.41
N GLU A 129 0.51 13.14 4.99
CA GLU A 129 -0.34 12.00 5.35
C GLU A 129 0.22 10.70 4.77
N LYS A 130 0.09 9.62 5.53
CA LYS A 130 0.46 8.28 5.11
C LYS A 130 -0.63 7.32 5.53
N ALA A 131 -1.23 6.66 4.55
CA ALA A 131 -2.26 5.68 4.80
C ALA A 131 -2.31 4.63 3.68
N LEU A 132 -2.78 3.45 4.06
CA LEU A 132 -3.18 2.37 3.16
C LEU A 132 -4.57 1.94 3.63
N ILE A 133 -5.58 2.06 2.76
CA ILE A 133 -6.98 1.88 3.17
C ILE A 133 -7.69 1.01 2.15
N SER A 134 -8.24 -0.11 2.60
CA SER A 134 -9.20 -0.92 1.85
C SER A 134 -10.63 -0.67 2.33
N ASP A 135 -11.59 -1.45 1.85
CA ASP A 135 -12.96 -1.36 2.36
C ASP A 135 -13.12 -1.99 3.76
N THR A 136 -12.18 -2.82 4.20
CA THR A 136 -12.29 -3.60 5.43
C THR A 136 -11.20 -3.31 6.47
N TRP A 137 -10.14 -2.61 6.10
CA TRP A 137 -9.04 -2.26 6.99
C TRP A 137 -8.37 -0.95 6.59
N ALA A 138 -7.70 -0.32 7.55
CA ALA A 138 -6.84 0.83 7.30
C ALA A 138 -5.56 0.73 8.13
N VAL A 139 -4.45 1.17 7.52
CA VAL A 139 -3.15 1.41 8.17
C VAL A 139 -2.79 2.88 7.96
N TYR A 140 -2.50 3.60 9.02
CA TYR A 140 -2.12 5.01 8.94
C TYR A 140 -1.18 5.39 10.08
N GLY A 141 -0.42 6.45 9.91
CA GLY A 141 0.55 6.92 10.92
C GLY A 141 1.77 7.60 10.30
N SER A 142 2.96 7.33 10.88
CA SER A 142 4.20 7.97 10.44
C SER A 142 4.83 7.34 9.21
N MET A 143 4.51 6.08 8.91
CA MET A 143 5.22 5.24 7.95
C MET A 143 4.97 5.62 6.50
N ASN A 144 6.00 6.09 5.80
CA ASN A 144 5.96 6.16 4.36
C ASN A 144 5.98 4.74 3.74
N LEU A 145 5.26 4.58 2.64
CA LEU A 145 5.22 3.32 1.88
C LEU A 145 6.46 3.19 0.99
N THR A 146 7.60 3.11 1.66
CA THR A 146 8.94 2.95 1.08
C THR A 146 9.64 1.73 1.67
N TYR A 147 10.69 1.24 1.01
CA TYR A 147 11.50 0.17 1.57
C TYR A 147 11.97 0.50 3.00
N SER A 148 12.54 1.68 3.21
CA SER A 148 13.04 2.08 4.54
C SER A 148 11.91 2.26 5.56
N GLY A 149 10.79 2.86 5.17
CA GLY A 149 9.61 3.03 6.05
C GLY A 149 9.05 1.68 6.51
N VAL A 150 8.91 0.74 5.59
CA VAL A 150 8.35 -0.58 5.90
C VAL A 150 9.33 -1.50 6.63
N THR A 151 10.64 -1.38 6.40
CA THR A 151 11.61 -2.39 6.89
C THR A 151 12.63 -1.90 7.91
N MET A 152 12.94 -0.60 7.98
CA MET A 152 14.12 -0.09 8.71
C MET A 152 13.83 1.02 9.72
N ASN A 153 13.01 2.02 9.34
CA ASN A 153 12.82 3.21 10.15
C ASN A 153 12.07 2.93 11.45
N GLY A 154 12.29 3.80 12.45
CA GLY A 154 11.38 3.89 13.57
C GLY A 154 10.02 4.42 13.11
N GLU A 155 8.95 3.69 13.38
CA GLU A 155 7.61 4.04 12.90
C GLU A 155 6.56 3.75 13.97
N LEU A 156 5.52 4.58 13.98
CA LEU A 156 4.33 4.40 14.79
C LEU A 156 3.11 4.37 13.87
N ILE A 157 2.44 3.25 13.78
CA ILE A 157 1.28 3.06 12.92
C ILE A 157 0.07 2.56 13.69
N THR A 158 -1.10 2.95 13.24
CA THR A 158 -2.37 2.38 13.67
C THR A 158 -2.89 1.46 12.58
N VAL A 159 -3.31 0.27 12.97
CA VAL A 159 -4.01 -0.69 12.11
C VAL A 159 -5.40 -0.91 12.67
N THR A 160 -6.42 -0.77 11.85
CA THR A 160 -7.81 -0.95 12.27
C THR A 160 -8.61 -1.76 11.27
N THR A 161 -9.51 -2.59 11.79
CA THR A 161 -10.55 -3.30 11.05
C THR A 161 -11.96 -2.88 11.52
N GLU A 162 -12.07 -1.80 12.30
CA GLU A 162 -13.34 -1.24 12.74
C GLU A 162 -13.96 -0.42 11.60
N ALA A 163 -15.10 -0.88 11.09
CA ALA A 163 -15.72 -0.30 9.89
C ALA A 163 -15.95 1.22 10.01
N ALA A 164 -16.37 1.71 11.18
CA ALA A 164 -16.56 3.14 11.41
C ALA A 164 -15.23 3.92 11.31
N GLN A 165 -14.15 3.36 11.84
CA GLN A 165 -12.84 4.00 11.81
C GLN A 165 -12.21 3.94 10.41
N VAL A 166 -12.35 2.81 9.69
CA VAL A 166 -11.93 2.69 8.28
C VAL A 166 -12.65 3.75 7.43
N ALA A 167 -13.98 3.86 7.57
CA ALA A 167 -14.78 4.85 6.85
C ALA A 167 -14.39 6.30 7.21
N ALA A 168 -14.10 6.59 8.47
CA ALA A 168 -13.66 7.91 8.92
C ALA A 168 -12.34 8.30 8.26
N VAL A 169 -11.30 7.43 8.33
CA VAL A 169 -10.00 7.70 7.71
C VAL A 169 -10.13 7.88 6.20
N ALA A 170 -10.91 7.03 5.52
CA ALA A 170 -11.15 7.15 4.08
C ALA A 170 -11.85 8.46 3.71
N THR A 171 -12.76 8.95 4.55
CA THR A 171 -13.48 10.20 4.35
C THR A 171 -12.57 11.42 4.51
N GLU A 172 -11.76 11.44 5.57
CA GLU A 172 -10.79 12.52 5.82
C GLU A 172 -9.79 12.68 4.68
N LEU A 173 -9.32 11.56 4.09
CA LEU A 173 -8.30 11.59 3.04
C LEU A 173 -8.89 11.67 1.62
N ARG A 174 -10.22 11.69 1.46
CA ARG A 174 -10.89 11.72 0.14
C ARG A 174 -10.44 12.89 -0.73
N GLY A 175 -10.24 14.06 -0.13
CA GLY A 175 -9.80 15.28 -0.84
C GLY A 175 -8.43 15.17 -1.51
N LEU A 176 -7.62 14.16 -1.17
CA LEU A 176 -6.32 13.93 -1.80
C LEU A 176 -6.41 13.22 -3.16
N PHE A 177 -7.58 12.75 -3.56
CA PHE A 177 -7.82 11.97 -4.78
C PHE A 177 -8.68 12.71 -5.81
N THR A 178 -8.91 14.01 -5.61
CA THR A 178 -9.71 14.88 -6.51
C THR A 178 -8.83 15.74 -7.39
#